data_e3c033e90cf359b42db9bee71698b19c
#
_entry.id   e3c033e90cf359b42db9bee71698b19c
#
_cell.length_a   1.000
_cell.length_b   1.000
_cell.length_c   1.000
_cell.angle_alpha   90.00
_cell.angle_beta   90.00
_cell.angle_gamma   90.00
#
_symmetry.space_group_name_H-M   'P 1'
#
loop_
_entity.id
_entity.type
_entity.pdbx_description
1 polymer ?
#
loop_
_entity_poly.entity_id
_entity_poly.type
_entity_poly.pdbx_seq_one_letter_code
_entity_poly.pdbx_strand_id
1 'polypeptide(L)' 'MDNWISVKDKTPQENGYYIVFNGVKVFPSYFMKELDDMTFVDTPKSHPVTHWQPFPSPPHE' A
#
# COMPACT_ATOMS: atom_id res chain seq x y z
N MET A 1 -2.09 11.56 -13.95
CA MET A 1 -0.91 10.67 -14.00
C MET A 1 -0.82 9.84 -12.74
N ASP A 2 -0.77 8.57 -12.89
CA ASP A 2 -0.77 7.67 -11.75
C ASP A 2 0.64 7.46 -11.22
N ASN A 3 0.75 7.51 -9.90
CA ASN A 3 2.02 7.23 -9.25
C ASN A 3 2.00 5.87 -8.59
N TRP A 4 1.22 4.97 -9.15
CA TRP A 4 1.08 3.64 -8.59
C TRP A 4 2.33 2.81 -8.79
N ILE A 5 2.72 2.12 -7.74
CA ILE A 5 3.90 1.25 -7.74
C ILE A 5 3.42 -0.18 -7.61
N SER A 6 3.83 -1.03 -8.53
CA SER A 6 3.46 -2.44 -8.45
C SER A 6 4.19 -3.11 -7.30
N VAL A 7 3.46 -3.88 -6.50
CA VAL A 7 4.10 -4.62 -5.39
C VAL A 7 5.08 -5.66 -5.92
N LYS A 8 4.98 -6.01 -7.19
CA LYS A 8 5.96 -6.92 -7.79
C LYS A 8 7.28 -6.21 -8.08
N ASP A 9 7.24 -4.89 -8.26
CA ASP A 9 8.45 -4.13 -8.52
C ASP A 9 9.14 -3.74 -7.23
N LYS A 10 8.38 -3.27 -6.27
CA LYS A 10 8.93 -2.95 -4.97
C LYS A 10 7.81 -2.77 -3.95
N THR A 11 8.16 -2.89 -2.70
CA THR A 11 7.24 -2.69 -1.59
C THR A 11 7.72 -1.50 -0.78
N PRO A 12 6.85 -0.96 0.10
CA PRO A 12 7.26 0.16 0.94
C PRO A 12 8.48 -0.21 1.79
N GLN A 13 9.31 0.78 2.06
CA GLN A 13 10.52 0.57 2.84
C GLN A 13 10.29 0.81 4.32
N GLU A 14 9.18 1.41 4.70
CA GLU A 14 8.89 1.73 6.09
C GLU A 14 7.47 1.32 6.42
N ASN A 15 7.26 0.99 7.68
CA ASN A 15 5.91 0.74 8.15
C ASN A 15 5.10 2.02 8.08
N GLY A 16 3.80 1.90 7.86
CA GLY A 16 2.96 3.06 7.83
C GLY A 16 1.75 2.83 6.96
N TYR A 17 0.96 3.89 6.81
CA TYR A 17 -0.23 3.84 5.96
C TYR A 17 0.10 4.25 4.55
N TYR A 18 -0.46 3.52 3.62
CA TYR A 18 -0.30 3.80 2.20
C TYR A 18 -1.65 3.65 1.52
N ILE A 19 -1.79 4.28 0.36
CA ILE A 19 -2.97 4.09 -0.46
C ILE A 19 -2.71 2.88 -1.32
N VAL A 20 -3.64 1.93 -1.32
CA VAL A 20 -3.44 0.68 -2.04
C VAL A 20 -4.59 0.42 -3.00
N PHE A 21 -4.31 -0.42 -3.99
CA PHE A 21 -5.28 -0.86 -4.96
C PHE A 21 -5.21 -2.38 -5.03
N ASN A 22 -6.37 -3.02 -4.94
CA ASN A 22 -6.40 -4.49 -4.93
C ASN A 22 -7.05 -5.08 -6.17
N GLY A 23 -7.12 -4.29 -7.24
CA GLY A 23 -7.77 -4.75 -8.45
C GLY A 23 -9.25 -4.43 -8.50
N VAL A 24 -9.83 -4.03 -7.38
CA VAL A 24 -11.25 -3.73 -7.28
C VAL A 24 -11.47 -2.30 -6.81
N LYS A 25 -10.78 -1.89 -5.74
CA LYS A 25 -11.01 -0.57 -5.18
C LYS A 25 -9.73 -0.03 -4.58
N VAL A 26 -9.75 1.28 -4.33
CA VAL A 26 -8.65 2.01 -3.71
C VAL A 26 -9.02 2.28 -2.26
N PHE A 27 -8.09 2.03 -1.34
CA PHE A 27 -8.37 2.24 0.07
C PHE A 27 -7.05 2.39 0.82
N PRO A 28 -7.07 2.98 2.03
CA PRO A 28 -5.86 3.05 2.83
C PRO A 28 -5.59 1.71 3.53
N SER A 29 -4.32 1.38 3.70
CA SER A 29 -3.95 0.15 4.38
C SER A 29 -2.62 0.35 5.06
N TYR A 30 -2.42 -0.34 6.18
CA TYR A 30 -1.18 -0.25 6.95
C TYR A 30 -0.21 -1.33 6.48
N PHE A 31 1.02 -0.93 6.25
CA PHE A 31 2.07 -1.86 5.83
C PHE A 31 2.99 -2.16 7.01
N MET A 32 3.22 -3.44 7.27
CA MET A 32 4.12 -3.88 8.33
C MET A 32 5.19 -4.80 7.75
N LYS A 33 6.38 -4.28 7.65
CA LYS A 33 7.47 -5.07 7.08
C LYS A 33 8.02 -6.09 8.07
N GLU A 34 7.66 -6.00 9.35
CA GLU A 34 8.06 -6.99 10.33
C GLU A 34 7.36 -8.32 10.14
N LEU A 35 6.26 -8.32 9.41
CA LEU A 35 5.59 -9.56 9.08
C LEU A 35 6.42 -10.33 8.05
N ASP A 36 6.31 -11.64 8.10
CA ASP A 36 7.13 -12.49 7.24
C ASP A 36 7.00 -12.12 5.77
N ASP A 37 5.82 -11.72 5.36
CA ASP A 37 5.55 -11.45 3.96
C ASP A 37 5.65 -9.99 3.60
N MET A 38 6.10 -9.13 4.53
CA MET A 38 6.15 -7.70 4.26
C MET A 38 4.84 -7.25 3.65
N THR A 39 3.77 -7.49 4.35
CA THR A 39 2.46 -7.40 3.74
C THR A 39 1.65 -6.22 4.29
N PHE A 40 0.65 -5.85 3.52
CA PHE A 40 -0.37 -4.93 3.97
C PHE A 40 -1.37 -5.68 4.82
N VAL A 41 -1.72 -5.12 5.97
CA VAL A 41 -2.70 -5.74 6.85
C VAL A 41 -4.10 -5.29 6.45
N ASP A 42 -5.09 -6.03 6.94
CA ASP A 42 -6.50 -5.70 6.72
C ASP A 42 -6.90 -5.75 5.25
N THR A 43 -6.24 -6.59 4.47
CA THR A 43 -6.64 -6.80 3.10
C THR A 43 -7.20 -8.19 2.94
N PRO A 44 -8.29 -8.34 2.16
CA PRO A 44 -8.85 -9.68 1.95
C PRO A 44 -7.90 -10.53 1.11
N LYS A 45 -7.84 -11.80 1.46
CA LYS A 45 -6.95 -12.71 0.75
C LYS A 45 -7.41 -12.97 -0.67
N SER A 46 -8.71 -12.84 -0.91
CA SER A 46 -9.24 -13.07 -2.25
C SER A 46 -8.88 -11.95 -3.22
N HIS A 47 -8.53 -10.78 -2.69
CA HIS A 47 -8.16 -9.64 -3.53
C HIS A 47 -6.92 -8.99 -2.95
N PRO A 48 -5.76 -9.61 -3.16
CA PRO A 48 -4.52 -9.05 -2.60
C PRO A 48 -4.15 -7.74 -3.26
N VAL A 49 -3.43 -6.92 -2.52
CA VAL A 49 -2.96 -5.64 -3.03
C VAL A 49 -2.05 -5.86 -4.23
N THR A 50 -2.28 -5.10 -5.28
CA THR A 50 -1.45 -5.17 -6.49
C THR A 50 -0.58 -3.95 -6.64
N HIS A 51 -1.04 -2.79 -6.17
CA HIS A 51 -0.31 -1.53 -6.31
C HIS A 51 -0.48 -0.72 -5.05
N TRP A 52 0.47 0.21 -4.84
CA TRP A 52 0.44 1.09 -3.69
C TRP A 52 1.10 2.41 -4.03
N GLN A 53 0.85 3.41 -3.20
CA GLN A 53 1.55 4.68 -3.31
C GLN A 53 1.48 5.37 -1.95
N PRO A 54 2.46 6.23 -1.64
CA PRO A 54 2.44 6.92 -0.36
C PRO A 54 1.32 7.95 -0.31
N PHE A 55 0.85 8.21 0.91
CA PHE A 55 -0.09 9.30 1.11
C PHE A 55 0.59 10.62 0.80
N PRO A 56 -0.16 11.57 0.26
CA PRO A 56 0.41 12.89 0.06
C PRO A 56 0.75 13.54 1.40
N SER A 57 1.75 14.41 1.37
CA SER A 57 2.11 15.15 2.57
C SER A 57 0.97 16.06 2.99
N PRO A 58 0.76 16.26 4.30
CA PRO A 58 -0.27 17.19 4.72
C PRO A 58 0.10 18.61 4.33
N PRO A 59 -0.90 19.48 4.19
CA PRO A 59 -0.59 20.87 3.85
C PRO A 59 0.13 21.57 4.99
N HIS A 60 0.93 22.55 4.63
CA HIS A 60 1.62 23.38 5.59
C HIS A 60 0.86 24.68 5.75
N GLU A 61 0.76 25.14 6.99
CA GLU A 61 0.08 26.40 7.27
C GLU A 61 1.05 27.54 7.36
#